data_945e61352d6fd73fa182bf94d58b63b8
#
_entry.id   945e61352d6fd73fa182bf94d58b63b8
#
_cell.length_a   1.000
_cell.length_b   1.000
_cell.length_c   1.000
_cell.angle_alpha   90.00
_cell.angle_beta   90.00
_cell.angle_gamma   90.00
#
_symmetry.space_group_name_H-M   'P 1'
#
loop_
_entity.id
_entity.type
_entity.pdbx_description
1 polymer ?
#
loop_
_entity_poly.entity_id
_entity_poly.type
_entity_poly.pdbx_seq_one_letter_code
_entity_poly.pdbx_strand_id
1 'polypeptide(L)'
;MIAGCATWPPSNDDGKGLEQADKAEQVEQNTSARAYSRSDQSPGFFRMRLGIYLVTALYAGSFELNSKLMKGQSQADIIRLLRLSKQPKDVRTSVNAFLLDDGERVILVDTGASQALGASMGKLESSLQMSGYKPENVTYVLLTHLHPDHDGVLVSDGKMAFPNAQVYLPRAEAAFWLEGDRNKDNLPVYQGQQLSLAPYQKAGRLHTFESGKDPIAGVQSILMSGHTPGHTGYRIRSENESILVWGDIVHSVATQFSDPTITLEFDVEQSKARSTRNKVLRDAATSGEWIAGSHLPFPGIGRVQAEGKTSYRWLPVDYSQAMTASEKRQPVVGK
;
A
#
# COMPACT_ATOMS: atom_id res chain seq x y z
N MET A 1 68.34 54.38 -16.80
CA MET A 1 68.02 54.71 -18.20
C MET A 1 66.93 53.79 -18.70
N ILE A 2 65.86 54.47 -19.10
CA ILE A 2 64.80 54.08 -20.00
C ILE A 2 63.80 53.01 -19.53
N ALA A 3 62.62 53.53 -19.29
CA ALA A 3 61.30 52.90 -19.13
C ALA A 3 60.78 52.18 -20.36
N GLY A 4 60.01 51.17 -20.18
CA GLY A 4 59.17 50.55 -21.22
C GLY A 4 57.84 50.19 -20.64
N CYS A 5 56.85 51.09 -20.71
CA CYS A 5 55.48 50.83 -20.46
C CYS A 5 54.91 49.91 -21.55
N ALA A 6 54.45 48.72 -21.19
CA ALA A 6 53.58 47.93 -22.03
C ALA A 6 52.12 48.11 -21.55
N THR A 7 51.33 48.78 -22.37
CA THR A 7 49.89 48.97 -22.22
C THR A 7 49.18 47.66 -22.61
N TRP A 8 48.35 47.11 -21.71
CA TRP A 8 47.44 46.00 -21.92
C TRP A 8 46.18 46.51 -22.66
N PRO A 9 45.68 45.81 -23.69
CA PRO A 9 44.42 46.17 -24.31
C PRO A 9 43.23 45.77 -23.39
N PRO A 10 42.11 46.47 -23.47
CA PRO A 10 40.90 46.14 -22.68
C PRO A 10 40.31 44.80 -23.18
N SER A 11 39.99 43.91 -22.25
CA SER A 11 39.24 42.69 -22.52
C SER A 11 37.78 43.07 -22.79
N ASN A 12 37.32 42.86 -24.01
CA ASN A 12 35.92 42.78 -24.35
C ASN A 12 35.39 41.48 -23.74
N ASP A 13 34.80 41.55 -22.56
CA ASP A 13 34.01 40.48 -21.99
C ASP A 13 32.60 40.59 -22.57
N ASP A 14 32.39 39.90 -23.68
CA ASP A 14 31.07 39.79 -24.30
C ASP A 14 30.22 38.89 -23.41
N GLY A 15 29.21 39.48 -22.73
CA GLY A 15 28.26 38.80 -21.83
C GLY A 15 27.41 37.67 -22.45
N LYS A 16 27.88 37.08 -23.53
CA LYS A 16 27.25 35.93 -24.22
C LYS A 16 27.61 34.58 -23.63
N GLY A 17 28.68 34.49 -22.82
CA GLY A 17 29.10 33.22 -22.22
C GLY A 17 28.21 32.75 -21.06
N LEU A 18 27.72 33.70 -20.27
CA LEU A 18 26.86 33.39 -19.11
C LEU A 18 25.44 32.98 -19.53
N GLU A 19 24.90 33.62 -20.58
CA GLU A 19 23.56 33.30 -21.11
C GLU A 19 23.52 31.94 -21.83
N GLN A 20 24.65 31.44 -22.37
CA GLN A 20 24.74 30.12 -22.94
C GLN A 20 24.95 29.02 -21.88
N ALA A 21 25.66 29.33 -20.79
CA ALA A 21 25.82 28.39 -19.67
C ALA A 21 24.49 28.16 -18.94
N ASP A 22 23.73 29.23 -18.65
CA ASP A 22 22.40 29.13 -18.02
C ASP A 22 21.37 28.40 -18.88
N LYS A 23 21.44 28.58 -20.23
CA LYS A 23 20.57 27.82 -21.14
C LYS A 23 20.98 26.35 -21.27
N ALA A 24 22.27 26.02 -21.19
CA ALA A 24 22.74 24.65 -21.18
C ALA A 24 22.33 23.93 -19.88
N GLU A 25 22.45 24.58 -18.74
CA GLU A 25 22.03 24.03 -17.43
C GLU A 25 20.52 23.87 -17.33
N GLN A 26 19.72 24.82 -17.86
CA GLN A 26 18.27 24.67 -17.96
C GLN A 26 17.82 23.59 -18.94
N VAL A 27 18.58 23.36 -20.02
CA VAL A 27 18.31 22.27 -20.98
C VAL A 27 18.69 20.92 -20.36
N GLU A 28 19.76 20.81 -19.56
CA GLU A 28 20.12 19.59 -18.84
C GLU A 28 19.14 19.28 -17.73
N GLN A 29 18.68 20.26 -16.96
CA GLN A 29 17.63 20.08 -15.95
C GLN A 29 16.28 19.71 -16.57
N ASN A 30 15.93 20.24 -17.75
CA ASN A 30 14.71 19.87 -18.48
C ASN A 30 14.82 18.51 -19.19
N THR A 31 16.03 18.05 -19.55
CA THR A 31 16.24 16.72 -20.10
C THR A 31 16.32 15.65 -19.03
N SER A 32 16.79 15.93 -17.82
CA SER A 32 16.72 15.00 -16.69
C SER A 32 15.29 14.78 -16.20
N ALA A 33 14.43 15.80 -16.29
CA ALA A 33 12.99 15.67 -16.00
C ALA A 33 12.21 14.88 -17.07
N ARG A 34 12.80 14.58 -18.22
CA ARG A 34 12.18 13.82 -19.34
C ARG A 34 12.69 12.39 -19.51
N ALA A 35 13.61 11.93 -18.70
CA ALA A 35 14.10 10.57 -18.77
C ALA A 35 13.18 9.59 -17.99
N TYR A 36 11.86 9.62 -18.23
CA TYR A 36 11.09 8.39 -18.10
C TYR A 36 11.60 7.44 -19.17
N SER A 37 12.29 6.40 -18.77
CA SER A 37 12.61 5.30 -19.66
C SER A 37 11.28 4.82 -20.27
N ARG A 38 11.27 4.53 -21.59
CA ARG A 38 10.09 3.97 -22.26
C ARG A 38 9.69 2.60 -21.70
N SER A 39 10.50 2.03 -20.82
CA SER A 39 10.27 0.81 -20.07
C SER A 39 9.57 1.05 -18.72
N ASP A 40 9.44 2.30 -18.25
CA ASP A 40 8.83 2.60 -16.97
C ASP A 40 7.31 2.46 -17.08
N GLN A 41 6.74 1.73 -16.11
CA GLN A 41 5.30 1.62 -15.94
C GLN A 41 4.73 2.98 -15.51
N SER A 42 3.43 3.23 -15.80
CA SER A 42 2.74 4.42 -15.28
C SER A 42 2.91 4.57 -13.76
N PRO A 43 2.80 5.83 -13.23
CA PRO A 43 2.96 6.06 -11.79
C PRO A 43 2.16 5.07 -10.95
N GLY A 44 2.77 4.57 -9.88
CA GLY A 44 2.20 3.54 -9.01
C GLY A 44 1.12 4.07 -8.07
N PHE A 45 0.21 4.94 -8.53
CA PHE A 45 -0.94 5.39 -7.76
C PHE A 45 -2.20 5.50 -8.62
N PHE A 46 -3.34 5.32 -7.98
CA PHE A 46 -4.68 5.54 -8.55
C PHE A 46 -5.52 6.28 -7.53
N ARG A 47 -6.42 7.17 -7.98
CA ARG A 47 -7.28 7.97 -7.10
C ARG A 47 -8.74 7.84 -7.45
N MET A 48 -9.56 7.79 -6.40
CA MET A 48 -11.00 7.99 -6.49
C MET A 48 -11.50 8.84 -5.32
N ARG A 49 -12.67 9.42 -5.46
CA ARG A 49 -13.34 10.10 -4.36
C ARG A 49 -14.34 9.15 -3.70
N LEU A 50 -14.42 9.23 -2.38
CA LEU A 50 -15.42 8.57 -1.56
C LEU A 50 -16.01 9.61 -0.59
N GLY A 51 -17.08 10.26 -0.99
CA GLY A 51 -17.61 11.40 -0.23
C GLY A 51 -16.55 12.49 0.01
N ILE A 52 -16.25 12.81 1.28
CA ILE A 52 -15.21 13.78 1.64
C ILE A 52 -13.78 13.25 1.44
N TYR A 53 -13.58 11.92 1.39
CA TYR A 53 -12.25 11.34 1.28
C TYR A 53 -11.72 11.31 -0.15
N LEU A 54 -10.46 11.67 -0.30
CA LEU A 54 -9.64 11.32 -1.45
C LEU A 54 -8.94 9.99 -1.15
N VAL A 55 -9.38 8.92 -1.78
CA VAL A 55 -8.78 7.59 -1.63
C VAL A 55 -7.71 7.41 -2.69
N THR A 56 -6.49 7.13 -2.28
CA THR A 56 -5.35 6.87 -3.17
C THR A 56 -4.80 5.47 -2.92
N ALA A 57 -4.93 4.58 -3.90
CA ALA A 57 -4.20 3.32 -3.91
C ALA A 57 -2.74 3.60 -4.28
N LEU A 58 -1.80 3.01 -3.53
CA LEU A 58 -0.36 3.13 -3.73
C LEU A 58 0.21 1.73 -4.04
N TYR A 59 0.89 1.60 -5.16
CA TYR A 59 1.61 0.37 -5.49
C TYR A 59 2.90 0.30 -4.68
N ALA A 60 3.00 -0.68 -3.79
CA ALA A 60 4.15 -0.88 -2.93
C ALA A 60 5.13 -1.95 -3.47
N GLY A 61 4.71 -2.69 -4.50
CA GLY A 61 5.52 -3.72 -5.13
C GLY A 61 4.73 -4.95 -5.56
N SER A 62 5.43 -6.02 -5.87
CA SER A 62 4.81 -7.32 -6.19
C SER A 62 5.75 -8.48 -5.87
N PHE A 63 5.18 -9.66 -5.66
CA PHE A 63 5.91 -10.92 -5.49
C PHE A 63 5.28 -12.03 -6.34
N GLU A 64 6.00 -13.12 -6.52
CA GLU A 64 5.51 -14.32 -7.20
C GLU A 64 4.94 -15.29 -6.15
N LEU A 65 3.61 -15.42 -6.12
CA LEU A 65 2.91 -16.38 -5.26
C LEU A 65 2.92 -17.76 -5.93
N ASN A 66 3.76 -18.67 -5.43
CA ASN A 66 3.83 -20.04 -5.94
C ASN A 66 2.57 -20.82 -5.57
N SER A 67 1.95 -21.49 -6.55
CA SER A 67 0.74 -22.27 -6.34
C SER A 67 0.89 -23.41 -5.30
N LYS A 68 2.11 -23.88 -5.00
CA LYS A 68 2.36 -24.88 -3.96
C LYS A 68 2.09 -24.35 -2.54
N LEU A 69 2.11 -23.03 -2.36
CA LEU A 69 1.74 -22.38 -1.10
C LEU A 69 0.23 -22.35 -0.87
N MET A 70 -0.56 -22.57 -1.91
CA MET A 70 -2.02 -22.66 -1.82
C MET A 70 -2.43 -24.03 -1.27
N LYS A 71 -3.33 -24.03 -0.28
CA LYS A 71 -3.79 -25.23 0.46
C LYS A 71 -5.32 -25.32 0.42
N GLY A 72 -5.87 -26.38 0.96
CA GLY A 72 -7.33 -26.60 1.05
C GLY A 72 -7.94 -27.30 -0.14
N GLN A 73 -7.23 -27.38 -1.27
CA GLN A 73 -7.62 -28.11 -2.47
C GLN A 73 -6.43 -28.93 -3.02
N SER A 74 -6.69 -29.86 -3.95
CA SER A 74 -5.62 -30.56 -4.65
C SER A 74 -4.82 -29.59 -5.52
N GLN A 75 -3.51 -29.86 -5.69
CA GLN A 75 -2.69 -29.05 -6.61
C GLN A 75 -3.21 -29.07 -8.05
N ALA A 76 -3.83 -30.18 -8.48
CA ALA A 76 -4.45 -30.29 -9.80
C ALA A 76 -5.62 -29.30 -9.95
N ASP A 77 -6.46 -29.17 -8.91
CA ASP A 77 -7.58 -28.22 -8.92
C ASP A 77 -7.11 -26.78 -8.87
N ILE A 78 -6.13 -26.46 -8.03
CA ILE A 78 -5.53 -25.13 -7.98
C ILE A 78 -4.96 -24.74 -9.37
N ILE A 79 -4.17 -25.61 -9.99
CA ILE A 79 -3.61 -25.35 -11.32
C ILE A 79 -4.73 -25.23 -12.37
N ARG A 80 -5.81 -26.01 -12.25
CA ARG A 80 -6.97 -25.89 -13.14
C ARG A 80 -7.62 -24.51 -13.04
N LEU A 81 -7.84 -23.98 -11.82
CA LEU A 81 -8.40 -22.64 -11.59
C LEU A 81 -7.50 -21.56 -12.18
N LEU A 82 -6.19 -21.64 -11.96
CA LEU A 82 -5.21 -20.72 -12.52
C LEU A 82 -5.27 -20.72 -14.07
N ARG A 83 -5.31 -21.90 -14.69
CA ARG A 83 -5.43 -22.02 -16.17
C ARG A 83 -6.72 -21.45 -16.72
N LEU A 84 -7.84 -21.66 -16.04
CA LEU A 84 -9.13 -21.07 -16.43
C LEU A 84 -9.06 -19.54 -16.43
N SER A 85 -8.33 -18.97 -15.50
CA SER A 85 -8.09 -17.52 -15.39
C SER A 85 -6.89 -17.03 -16.23
N LYS A 86 -6.30 -17.90 -17.06
CA LYS A 86 -5.11 -17.60 -17.88
C LYS A 86 -3.90 -17.13 -17.05
N GLN A 87 -3.80 -17.59 -15.80
CA GLN A 87 -2.68 -17.29 -14.93
C GLN A 87 -1.63 -18.40 -14.96
N PRO A 88 -0.33 -18.05 -14.80
CA PRO A 88 0.73 -19.04 -14.61
C PRO A 88 0.60 -19.72 -13.24
N LYS A 89 1.40 -20.79 -13.01
CA LYS A 89 1.48 -21.48 -11.71
C LYS A 89 2.08 -20.62 -10.60
N ASP A 90 2.92 -19.68 -10.95
CA ASP A 90 3.49 -18.65 -10.07
C ASP A 90 2.81 -17.33 -10.43
N VAL A 91 1.91 -16.89 -9.55
CA VAL A 91 1.03 -15.74 -9.82
C VAL A 91 1.71 -14.46 -9.35
N ARG A 92 1.89 -13.51 -10.25
CA ARG A 92 2.33 -12.18 -9.82
C ARG A 92 1.24 -11.52 -8.98
N THR A 93 1.55 -11.30 -7.71
CA THR A 93 0.65 -10.75 -6.70
C THR A 93 1.13 -9.35 -6.33
N SER A 94 0.24 -8.35 -6.42
CA SER A 94 0.54 -6.98 -6.03
C SER A 94 0.67 -6.85 -4.51
N VAL A 95 1.43 -5.85 -4.08
CA VAL A 95 1.38 -5.32 -2.71
C VAL A 95 0.89 -3.88 -2.82
N ASN A 96 -0.27 -3.58 -2.26
CA ASN A 96 -0.91 -2.28 -2.30
C ASN A 96 -1.07 -1.73 -0.88
N ALA A 97 -0.87 -0.44 -0.72
CA ALA A 97 -1.26 0.33 0.45
C ALA A 97 -2.30 1.38 0.06
N PHE A 98 -3.06 1.89 1.04
CA PHE A 98 -4.16 2.79 0.75
C PHE A 98 -4.06 4.04 1.61
N LEU A 99 -4.09 5.21 0.96
CA LEU A 99 -4.07 6.49 1.63
C LEU A 99 -5.44 7.14 1.51
N LEU A 100 -5.96 7.64 2.64
CA LEU A 100 -7.24 8.34 2.73
C LEU A 100 -6.97 9.73 3.29
N ASP A 101 -7.37 10.75 2.52
CA ASP A 101 -7.19 12.17 2.86
C ASP A 101 -8.56 12.84 2.92
N ASP A 102 -8.94 13.37 4.10
CA ASP A 102 -10.19 14.12 4.31
C ASP A 102 -9.98 15.65 4.35
N GLY A 103 -8.76 16.10 4.03
CA GLY A 103 -8.34 17.50 4.06
C GLY A 103 -7.73 17.95 5.39
N GLU A 104 -7.97 17.22 6.48
CA GLU A 104 -7.38 17.47 7.81
C GLU A 104 -6.41 16.35 8.21
N ARG A 105 -6.73 15.11 7.85
CA ARG A 105 -5.98 13.90 8.20
C ARG A 105 -5.57 13.14 6.96
N VAL A 106 -4.34 12.68 6.97
CA VAL A 106 -3.80 11.77 5.96
C VAL A 106 -3.54 10.43 6.63
N ILE A 107 -4.39 9.45 6.33
CA ILE A 107 -4.42 8.12 6.94
C ILE A 107 -3.82 7.13 5.94
N LEU A 108 -2.75 6.45 6.29
CA LEU A 108 -2.17 5.38 5.50
C LEU A 108 -2.52 4.02 6.11
N VAL A 109 -3.11 3.13 5.34
CA VAL A 109 -3.36 1.74 5.74
C VAL A 109 -2.30 0.86 5.11
N ASP A 110 -1.51 0.22 5.95
CA ASP A 110 -0.30 -0.54 5.67
C ASP A 110 0.81 0.28 4.98
N THR A 111 2.04 -0.24 5.03
CA THR A 111 3.22 0.48 4.51
C THR A 111 3.99 -0.32 3.45
N GLY A 112 3.47 -1.46 3.03
CA GLY A 112 4.14 -2.30 2.04
C GLY A 112 5.44 -2.93 2.56
N ALA A 113 6.17 -3.54 1.65
CA ALA A 113 7.42 -4.23 1.91
C ALA A 113 8.64 -3.36 1.62
N SER A 114 9.71 -3.55 2.38
CA SER A 114 11.02 -2.98 2.06
C SER A 114 11.64 -3.69 0.85
N GLN A 115 12.57 -3.02 0.16
CA GLN A 115 13.32 -3.61 -0.96
C GLN A 115 14.16 -4.85 -0.56
N ALA A 116 14.42 -5.05 0.73
CA ALA A 116 15.10 -6.23 1.25
C ALA A 116 14.34 -7.54 0.96
N LEU A 117 13.01 -7.48 0.78
CA LEU A 117 12.18 -8.63 0.41
C LEU A 117 12.18 -8.95 -1.10
N GLY A 118 12.85 -8.18 -1.93
CA GLY A 118 13.00 -8.43 -3.36
C GLY A 118 13.07 -7.15 -4.19
N ALA A 119 13.68 -7.25 -5.37
CA ALA A 119 13.89 -6.11 -6.26
C ALA A 119 12.58 -5.45 -6.77
N SER A 120 11.48 -6.19 -6.78
CA SER A 120 10.15 -5.70 -7.16
C SER A 120 9.41 -4.99 -6.02
N MET A 121 9.92 -5.05 -4.79
CA MET A 121 9.38 -4.42 -3.58
C MET A 121 9.96 -3.01 -3.35
N GLY A 122 9.57 -2.34 -2.26
CA GLY A 122 10.07 -1.03 -1.86
C GLY A 122 9.59 0.11 -2.76
N LYS A 123 8.40 0.01 -3.33
CA LYS A 123 7.85 1.02 -4.25
C LYS A 123 6.91 2.03 -3.57
N LEU A 124 6.57 1.83 -2.30
CA LEU A 124 5.60 2.68 -1.60
C LEU A 124 6.03 4.15 -1.60
N GLU A 125 7.27 4.44 -1.21
CA GLU A 125 7.74 5.82 -1.08
C GLU A 125 7.68 6.57 -2.43
N SER A 126 8.15 5.95 -3.51
CA SER A 126 8.08 6.55 -4.85
C SER A 126 6.62 6.75 -5.31
N SER A 127 5.73 5.80 -5.03
CA SER A 127 4.29 5.90 -5.36
C SER A 127 3.62 7.02 -4.56
N LEU A 128 3.98 7.17 -3.27
CA LEU A 128 3.51 8.24 -2.40
C LEU A 128 3.96 9.61 -2.93
N GLN A 129 5.25 9.76 -3.24
CA GLN A 129 5.81 11.01 -3.78
C GLN A 129 5.18 11.39 -5.13
N MET A 130 5.07 10.44 -6.06
CA MET A 130 4.40 10.66 -7.35
C MET A 130 2.92 11.02 -7.18
N SER A 131 2.28 10.53 -6.12
CA SER A 131 0.92 10.92 -5.78
C SER A 131 0.82 12.33 -5.17
N GLY A 132 1.93 13.03 -4.95
CA GLY A 132 1.99 14.39 -4.43
C GLY A 132 2.00 14.48 -2.91
N TYR A 133 2.13 13.35 -2.22
CA TYR A 133 2.32 13.31 -0.77
C TYR A 133 3.78 13.01 -0.43
N LYS A 134 4.19 13.48 0.74
CA LYS A 134 5.47 13.15 1.37
C LYS A 134 5.21 12.31 2.62
N PRO A 135 6.17 11.52 3.10
CA PRO A 135 6.04 10.78 4.36
C PRO A 135 5.61 11.65 5.54
N GLU A 136 6.07 12.92 5.58
CA GLU A 136 5.72 13.88 6.64
C GLU A 136 4.26 14.32 6.61
N ASN A 137 3.54 14.13 5.51
CA ASN A 137 2.11 14.43 5.41
C ASN A 137 1.24 13.39 6.12
N VAL A 138 1.76 12.16 6.29
CA VAL A 138 0.99 11.08 6.92
C VAL A 138 0.84 11.35 8.41
N THR A 139 -0.42 11.46 8.86
CA THR A 139 -0.76 11.74 10.26
C THR A 139 -1.11 10.48 11.05
N TYR A 140 -1.60 9.45 10.37
CA TYR A 140 -1.94 8.14 10.94
C TYR A 140 -1.46 7.01 10.04
N VAL A 141 -0.91 5.97 10.65
CA VAL A 141 -0.69 4.67 10.00
C VAL A 141 -1.54 3.64 10.73
N LEU A 142 -2.36 2.91 10.00
CA LEU A 142 -3.19 1.82 10.52
C LEU A 142 -2.65 0.51 9.93
N LEU A 143 -2.18 -0.38 10.78
CA LEU A 143 -1.66 -1.68 10.33
C LEU A 143 -2.78 -2.72 10.38
N THR A 144 -3.00 -3.42 9.26
CA THR A 144 -3.96 -4.53 9.23
C THR A 144 -3.43 -5.72 10.02
N HIS A 145 -2.14 -5.99 9.88
CA HIS A 145 -1.37 -7.03 10.58
C HIS A 145 0.14 -6.79 10.40
N LEU A 146 0.97 -7.64 11.00
CA LEU A 146 2.43 -7.47 11.03
C LEU A 146 3.17 -8.49 10.14
N HIS A 147 2.70 -8.78 8.92
CA HIS A 147 3.59 -9.41 7.94
C HIS A 147 4.52 -8.37 7.30
N PRO A 148 5.74 -8.78 6.87
CA PRO A 148 6.77 -7.84 6.40
C PRO A 148 6.41 -7.03 5.17
N ASP A 149 5.38 -7.40 4.45
CA ASP A 149 4.85 -6.67 3.28
C ASP A 149 3.71 -5.70 3.64
N HIS A 150 3.42 -5.54 4.94
CA HIS A 150 2.47 -4.56 5.48
C HIS A 150 3.12 -3.53 6.40
N ASP A 151 4.13 -3.91 7.17
CA ASP A 151 4.85 -3.02 8.09
C ASP A 151 6.29 -2.69 7.65
N GLY A 152 6.73 -3.25 6.53
CA GLY A 152 8.15 -3.29 6.12
C GLY A 152 8.78 -1.94 5.78
N VAL A 153 8.01 -0.88 5.59
CA VAL A 153 8.51 0.49 5.33
C VAL A 153 8.20 1.46 6.48
N LEU A 154 7.81 0.97 7.65
CA LEU A 154 7.66 1.82 8.85
C LEU A 154 8.97 2.46 9.27
N VAL A 155 10.09 1.79 9.04
CA VAL A 155 11.43 2.24 9.43
C VAL A 155 12.35 2.20 8.22
N SER A 156 13.09 3.28 8.02
CA SER A 156 14.16 3.41 7.04
C SER A 156 15.42 3.89 7.76
N ASP A 157 16.53 3.19 7.57
CA ASP A 157 17.82 3.49 8.21
C ASP A 157 17.73 3.68 9.74
N GLY A 158 16.90 2.85 10.39
CA GLY A 158 16.68 2.89 11.84
C GLY A 158 15.85 4.08 12.34
N LYS A 159 15.24 4.86 11.45
CA LYS A 159 14.41 6.04 11.77
C LYS A 159 12.97 5.80 11.34
N MET A 160 12.03 6.50 11.98
CA MET A 160 10.63 6.52 11.56
C MET A 160 10.52 7.04 10.12
N ALA A 161 9.99 6.23 9.21
CA ALA A 161 9.76 6.63 7.82
C ALA A 161 8.62 7.67 7.72
N PHE A 162 7.65 7.61 8.64
CA PHE A 162 6.52 8.56 8.74
C PHE A 162 6.63 9.35 10.05
N PRO A 163 7.46 10.40 10.10
CA PRO A 163 7.89 11.04 11.37
C PRO A 163 6.76 11.74 12.13
N ASN A 164 5.67 12.11 11.43
CA ASN A 164 4.52 12.77 12.05
C ASN A 164 3.37 11.81 12.40
N ALA A 165 3.46 10.54 11.96
CA ALA A 165 2.36 9.60 12.11
C ALA A 165 2.21 9.06 13.54
N GLN A 166 0.96 8.86 13.95
CA GLN A 166 0.57 7.98 15.04
C GLN A 166 0.28 6.59 14.42
N VAL A 167 0.93 5.55 14.91
CA VAL A 167 0.79 4.18 14.39
C VAL A 167 -0.17 3.40 15.27
N TYR A 168 -1.16 2.79 14.65
CA TYR A 168 -2.17 1.98 15.35
C TYR A 168 -2.10 0.52 14.93
N LEU A 169 -2.10 -0.36 15.91
CA LEU A 169 -1.97 -1.81 15.78
C LEU A 169 -3.05 -2.51 16.61
N PRO A 170 -3.77 -3.51 16.06
CA PRO A 170 -4.69 -4.33 16.85
C PRO A 170 -3.97 -5.01 18.01
N ARG A 171 -4.56 -4.98 19.23
CA ARG A 171 -3.93 -5.58 20.42
C ARG A 171 -3.63 -7.07 20.24
N ALA A 172 -4.55 -7.81 19.62
CA ALA A 172 -4.34 -9.23 19.37
C ALA A 172 -3.14 -9.50 18.43
N GLU A 173 -2.87 -8.58 17.52
CA GLU A 173 -1.71 -8.65 16.62
C GLU A 173 -0.41 -8.34 17.39
N ALA A 174 -0.44 -7.28 18.23
CA ALA A 174 0.69 -6.96 19.10
C ALA A 174 1.02 -8.12 20.04
N ALA A 175 0.02 -8.70 20.68
CA ALA A 175 0.21 -9.85 21.58
C ALA A 175 0.81 -11.06 20.87
N PHE A 176 0.37 -11.35 19.63
CA PHE A 176 0.88 -12.48 18.85
C PHE A 176 2.34 -12.30 18.44
N TRP A 177 2.71 -11.11 17.94
CA TRP A 177 4.04 -10.87 17.37
C TRP A 177 5.07 -10.36 18.37
N LEU A 178 4.64 -9.59 19.39
CA LEU A 178 5.58 -8.89 20.27
C LEU A 178 5.66 -9.50 21.68
N GLU A 179 4.58 -10.14 22.17
CA GLU A 179 4.46 -10.59 23.56
C GLU A 179 4.46 -12.13 23.70
N GLY A 180 4.21 -12.87 22.62
CA GLY A 180 4.04 -14.33 22.63
C GLY A 180 5.34 -15.11 22.84
N ASP A 181 5.18 -16.38 23.27
CA ASP A 181 6.32 -17.34 23.44
C ASP A 181 7.11 -17.58 22.14
N ARG A 182 6.55 -17.25 21.00
CA ARG A 182 7.20 -17.33 19.68
C ARG A 182 8.40 -16.40 19.53
N ASN A 183 8.47 -15.33 20.33
CA ASN A 183 9.67 -14.51 20.45
C ASN A 183 10.88 -15.30 20.98
N LYS A 184 10.66 -16.41 21.68
CA LYS A 184 11.71 -17.27 22.20
C LYS A 184 12.43 -18.06 21.10
N ASP A 185 11.76 -18.28 19.97
CA ASP A 185 12.31 -19.05 18.84
C ASP A 185 13.30 -18.22 18.00
N ASN A 186 13.50 -16.93 18.34
CA ASN A 186 14.44 -16.01 17.67
C ASN A 186 14.32 -16.00 16.13
N LEU A 187 13.14 -16.25 15.61
CA LEU A 187 12.92 -16.26 14.17
C LEU A 187 13.12 -14.83 13.61
N PRO A 188 13.84 -14.70 12.49
CA PRO A 188 14.13 -13.38 11.89
C PRO A 188 12.90 -12.50 11.65
N VAL A 189 11.75 -13.12 11.34
CA VAL A 189 10.49 -12.42 11.11
C VAL A 189 10.03 -11.67 12.38
N TYR A 190 10.09 -12.29 13.56
CA TYR A 190 9.68 -11.65 14.82
C TYR A 190 10.63 -10.51 15.23
N GLN A 191 11.93 -10.69 15.00
CA GLN A 191 12.92 -9.62 15.22
C GLN A 191 12.66 -8.44 14.29
N GLY A 192 12.28 -8.70 13.02
CA GLY A 192 11.91 -7.69 12.04
C GLY A 192 10.75 -6.83 12.54
N GLN A 193 9.68 -7.44 13.07
CA GLN A 193 8.49 -6.73 13.58
C GLN A 193 8.81 -5.87 14.81
N GLN A 194 9.65 -6.33 15.70
CA GLN A 194 10.12 -5.53 16.83
C GLN A 194 10.92 -4.30 16.36
N LEU A 195 11.80 -4.48 15.37
CA LEU A 195 12.63 -3.41 14.83
C LEU A 195 11.80 -2.37 14.06
N SER A 196 10.76 -2.79 13.34
CA SER A 196 9.89 -1.87 12.58
C SER A 196 9.04 -0.98 13.50
N LEU A 197 8.67 -1.45 14.68
CA LEU A 197 7.81 -0.73 15.63
C LEU A 197 8.59 0.05 16.71
N ALA A 198 9.82 -0.36 17.02
CA ALA A 198 10.59 0.19 18.15
C ALA A 198 10.77 1.73 18.11
N PRO A 199 11.06 2.41 16.98
CA PRO A 199 11.17 3.85 16.95
C PRO A 199 9.86 4.56 17.32
N TYR A 200 8.71 4.04 16.87
CA TYR A 200 7.39 4.60 17.19
C TYR A 200 7.04 4.35 18.67
N GLN A 201 7.34 3.17 19.20
CA GLN A 201 7.15 2.86 20.60
C GLN A 201 7.99 3.80 21.50
N LYS A 202 9.28 3.97 21.17
CA LYS A 202 10.18 4.87 21.89
C LYS A 202 9.72 6.33 21.87
N ALA A 203 9.10 6.76 20.76
CA ALA A 203 8.56 8.11 20.59
C ALA A 203 7.16 8.30 21.21
N GLY A 204 6.55 7.25 21.81
CA GLY A 204 5.16 7.29 22.31
C GLY A 204 4.11 7.43 21.22
N ARG A 205 4.41 6.98 19.99
CA ARG A 205 3.56 7.09 18.81
C ARG A 205 2.98 5.74 18.36
N LEU A 206 3.26 4.65 19.06
CA LEU A 206 2.66 3.35 18.83
C LEU A 206 1.49 3.14 19.78
N HIS A 207 0.30 2.89 19.24
CA HIS A 207 -0.93 2.68 19.98
C HIS A 207 -1.54 1.33 19.65
N THR A 208 -2.04 0.64 20.66
CA THR A 208 -2.83 -0.59 20.45
C THR A 208 -4.29 -0.33 20.77
N PHE A 209 -5.18 -1.02 20.05
CA PHE A 209 -6.61 -0.94 20.27
C PHE A 209 -7.27 -2.33 20.31
N GLU A 210 -8.39 -2.44 21.03
CA GLU A 210 -9.15 -3.68 21.13
C GLU A 210 -9.97 -3.91 19.85
N SER A 211 -10.07 -5.17 19.44
CA SER A 211 -10.86 -5.56 18.26
C SER A 211 -12.31 -5.07 18.38
N GLY A 212 -12.83 -4.48 17.31
CA GLY A 212 -14.17 -3.90 17.27
C GLY A 212 -14.26 -2.50 17.89
N LYS A 213 -13.15 -1.93 18.35
CA LYS A 213 -13.05 -0.51 18.73
C LYS A 213 -12.43 0.29 17.60
N ASP A 214 -12.94 1.47 17.35
CA ASP A 214 -12.41 2.34 16.30
C ASP A 214 -11.05 2.90 16.75
N PRO A 215 -9.96 2.69 15.97
CA PRO A 215 -8.65 3.19 16.34
C PRO A 215 -8.59 4.71 16.32
N ILE A 216 -9.30 5.31 15.38
CA ILE A 216 -9.45 6.76 15.22
C ILE A 216 -10.89 7.10 14.77
N ALA A 217 -11.34 8.30 15.04
CA ALA A 217 -12.69 8.73 14.69
C ALA A 217 -12.98 8.55 13.19
N GLY A 218 -14.12 7.94 12.86
CA GLY A 218 -14.58 7.71 11.49
C GLY A 218 -13.98 6.50 10.78
N VAL A 219 -13.11 5.72 11.44
CA VAL A 219 -12.54 4.48 10.91
C VAL A 219 -12.97 3.30 11.77
N GLN A 220 -13.88 2.49 11.26
CA GLN A 220 -14.36 1.30 11.94
C GLN A 220 -13.38 0.13 11.78
N SER A 221 -12.87 -0.43 12.88
CA SER A 221 -12.10 -1.66 12.84
C SER A 221 -13.00 -2.90 12.77
N ILE A 222 -12.61 -3.89 11.97
CA ILE A 222 -13.32 -5.15 11.82
C ILE A 222 -12.31 -6.29 11.97
N LEU A 223 -12.44 -7.07 13.05
CA LEU A 223 -11.58 -8.25 13.24
C LEU A 223 -11.85 -9.28 12.13
N MET A 224 -10.80 -9.65 11.42
CA MET A 224 -10.80 -10.61 10.31
C MET A 224 -9.75 -11.69 10.54
N SER A 225 -9.70 -12.23 11.76
CA SER A 225 -8.68 -13.19 12.20
C SER A 225 -8.66 -14.47 11.37
N GLY A 226 -7.47 -15.09 11.32
CA GLY A 226 -7.19 -16.36 10.65
C GLY A 226 -5.91 -16.31 9.84
N HIS A 227 -5.75 -15.31 8.96
CA HIS A 227 -4.48 -15.02 8.30
C HIS A 227 -3.40 -14.75 9.35
N THR A 228 -3.64 -13.78 10.23
CA THR A 228 -3.03 -13.70 11.55
C THR A 228 -4.11 -13.63 12.63
N PRO A 229 -3.80 -13.87 13.92
CA PRO A 229 -4.79 -13.82 14.98
C PRO A 229 -5.46 -12.46 15.18
N GLY A 230 -4.70 -11.38 14.94
CA GLY A 230 -5.16 -10.00 15.07
C GLY A 230 -5.48 -9.31 13.75
N HIS A 231 -5.43 -10.02 12.62
CA HIS A 231 -5.70 -9.43 11.31
C HIS A 231 -7.02 -8.64 11.30
N THR A 232 -6.95 -7.37 10.91
CA THR A 232 -8.05 -6.41 11.03
C THR A 232 -8.21 -5.62 9.75
N GLY A 233 -9.45 -5.53 9.26
CA GLY A 233 -9.82 -4.61 8.19
C GLY A 233 -10.33 -3.28 8.74
N TYR A 234 -10.28 -2.24 7.91
CA TYR A 234 -10.72 -0.89 8.25
C TYR A 234 -11.80 -0.42 7.28
N ARG A 235 -12.99 -0.12 7.81
CA ARG A 235 -14.09 0.42 7.03
C ARG A 235 -14.24 1.91 7.27
N ILE A 236 -14.24 2.66 6.19
CA ILE A 236 -14.46 4.09 6.17
C ILE A 236 -15.80 4.36 5.49
N ARG A 237 -16.65 5.15 6.11
CA ARG A 237 -17.92 5.59 5.56
C ARG A 237 -17.92 7.09 5.35
N SER A 238 -18.45 7.51 4.21
CA SER A 238 -18.65 8.92 3.91
C SER A 238 -19.88 9.08 3.04
N GLU A 239 -20.80 9.92 3.48
CA GLU A 239 -22.11 10.10 2.82
C GLU A 239 -22.84 8.75 2.69
N ASN A 240 -23.19 8.35 1.47
CA ASN A 240 -23.89 7.09 1.18
C ASN A 240 -22.96 5.97 0.70
N GLU A 241 -21.65 6.16 0.78
CA GLU A 241 -20.66 5.21 0.30
C GLU A 241 -19.78 4.68 1.44
N SER A 242 -19.20 3.52 1.22
CA SER A 242 -18.20 2.93 2.11
C SER A 242 -17.12 2.20 1.35
N ILE A 243 -15.93 2.19 1.91
CA ILE A 243 -14.82 1.36 1.46
C ILE A 243 -14.30 0.54 2.64
N LEU A 244 -14.04 -0.74 2.38
CA LEU A 244 -13.42 -1.65 3.32
C LEU A 244 -12.01 -1.98 2.84
N VAL A 245 -10.99 -1.51 3.54
CA VAL A 245 -9.61 -1.98 3.38
C VAL A 245 -9.51 -3.29 4.15
N TRP A 246 -9.42 -4.41 3.46
CA TRP A 246 -9.57 -5.73 4.07
C TRP A 246 -8.27 -6.52 4.29
N GLY A 247 -7.09 -5.89 4.01
CA GLY A 247 -5.79 -6.55 4.16
C GLY A 247 -5.69 -7.83 3.31
N ASP A 248 -5.40 -8.94 3.96
CA ASP A 248 -5.02 -10.23 3.36
C ASP A 248 -6.15 -11.26 3.33
N ILE A 249 -7.35 -10.81 3.05
CA ILE A 249 -8.49 -11.72 2.84
C ILE A 249 -8.31 -12.54 1.55
N VAL A 250 -7.75 -11.94 0.49
CA VAL A 250 -7.53 -12.58 -0.81
C VAL A 250 -6.16 -12.22 -1.36
N HIS A 251 -5.37 -13.24 -1.75
CA HIS A 251 -4.07 -13.11 -2.40
C HIS A 251 -4.08 -13.48 -3.88
N SER A 252 -5.06 -14.27 -4.31
CA SER A 252 -5.21 -14.69 -5.70
C SER A 252 -6.65 -14.59 -6.15
N VAL A 253 -6.92 -13.63 -7.03
CA VAL A 253 -8.25 -13.47 -7.65
C VAL A 253 -8.65 -14.74 -8.39
N ALA A 254 -7.72 -15.36 -9.11
CA ALA A 254 -7.98 -16.54 -9.94
C ALA A 254 -8.46 -17.77 -9.15
N THR A 255 -8.03 -17.89 -7.90
CA THR A 255 -8.32 -19.09 -7.09
C THR A 255 -9.30 -18.82 -5.98
N GLN A 256 -9.04 -17.81 -5.12
CA GLN A 256 -9.78 -17.60 -3.88
C GLN A 256 -11.15 -16.92 -4.06
N PHE A 257 -11.42 -16.28 -5.19
CA PHE A 257 -12.78 -15.85 -5.55
C PHE A 257 -13.60 -17.01 -6.12
N SER A 258 -12.98 -17.86 -6.95
CA SER A 258 -13.65 -19.04 -7.52
C SER A 258 -13.88 -20.12 -6.45
N ASP A 259 -12.96 -20.28 -5.52
CA ASP A 259 -13.05 -21.20 -4.38
C ASP A 259 -12.48 -20.57 -3.11
N PRO A 260 -13.32 -19.91 -2.29
CA PRO A 260 -12.89 -19.27 -1.05
C PRO A 260 -12.36 -20.24 0.01
N THR A 261 -12.47 -21.54 -0.21
CA THR A 261 -11.91 -22.55 0.71
C THR A 261 -10.40 -22.70 0.60
N ILE A 262 -9.80 -22.17 -0.49
CA ILE A 262 -8.36 -22.19 -0.70
C ILE A 262 -7.71 -21.22 0.30
N THR A 263 -6.78 -21.78 1.09
CA THR A 263 -5.96 -21.06 2.08
C THR A 263 -4.52 -20.95 1.60
N LEU A 264 -3.67 -20.26 2.36
CA LEU A 264 -2.24 -20.17 2.08
C LEU A 264 -1.44 -20.81 3.19
N GLU A 265 -0.24 -21.30 2.87
CA GLU A 265 0.65 -21.95 3.84
C GLU A 265 0.99 -21.01 5.02
N PHE A 266 1.03 -19.72 4.75
CA PHE A 266 1.31 -18.69 5.76
C PHE A 266 0.05 -18.14 6.48
N ASP A 267 -1.15 -18.66 6.21
CA ASP A 267 -2.31 -18.42 7.07
C ASP A 267 -2.07 -19.13 8.43
N VAL A 268 -1.97 -18.38 9.52
CA VAL A 268 -1.63 -18.89 10.85
C VAL A 268 -2.67 -19.92 11.35
N GLU A 269 -3.95 -19.63 11.10
CA GLU A 269 -5.08 -20.49 11.43
C GLU A 269 -5.93 -20.74 10.17
N GLN A 270 -5.50 -21.70 9.34
CA GLN A 270 -6.09 -21.93 8.01
C GLN A 270 -7.61 -22.14 8.00
N SER A 271 -8.15 -22.87 8.99
CA SER A 271 -9.60 -23.09 9.09
C SER A 271 -10.37 -21.79 9.39
N LYS A 272 -9.80 -20.93 10.20
CA LYS A 272 -10.36 -19.62 10.53
C LYS A 272 -10.21 -18.63 9.38
N ALA A 273 -9.04 -18.59 8.72
CA ALA A 273 -8.83 -17.80 7.51
C ALA A 273 -9.87 -18.13 6.43
N ARG A 274 -10.14 -19.44 6.20
CA ARG A 274 -11.19 -19.91 5.31
C ARG A 274 -12.56 -19.39 5.72
N SER A 275 -12.95 -19.55 6.98
CA SER A 275 -14.28 -19.13 7.44
C SER A 275 -14.44 -17.61 7.41
N THR A 276 -13.40 -16.86 7.76
CA THR A 276 -13.34 -15.40 7.68
C THR A 276 -13.47 -14.94 6.24
N ARG A 277 -12.70 -15.49 5.32
CA ARG A 277 -12.78 -15.17 3.87
C ARG A 277 -14.17 -15.39 3.31
N ASN A 278 -14.77 -16.55 3.59
CA ASN A 278 -16.14 -16.85 3.14
C ASN A 278 -17.17 -15.84 3.67
N LYS A 279 -17.03 -15.44 4.94
CA LYS A 279 -17.89 -14.41 5.53
C LYS A 279 -17.70 -13.06 4.86
N VAL A 280 -16.44 -12.61 4.74
CA VAL A 280 -16.12 -11.28 4.20
C VAL A 280 -16.55 -11.15 2.74
N LEU A 281 -16.29 -12.17 1.90
CA LEU A 281 -16.72 -12.17 0.51
C LEU A 281 -18.23 -12.12 0.35
N ARG A 282 -18.96 -12.89 1.17
CA ARG A 282 -20.44 -12.86 1.17
C ARG A 282 -20.96 -11.49 1.60
N ASP A 283 -20.43 -10.94 2.68
CA ASP A 283 -20.87 -9.65 3.22
C ASP A 283 -20.57 -8.52 2.21
N ALA A 284 -19.38 -8.53 1.58
CA ALA A 284 -19.00 -7.58 0.52
C ALA A 284 -19.89 -7.69 -0.73
N ALA A 285 -20.22 -8.90 -1.15
CA ALA A 285 -21.12 -9.12 -2.28
C ALA A 285 -22.57 -8.67 -1.98
N THR A 286 -22.98 -8.76 -0.71
CA THR A 286 -24.32 -8.35 -0.27
C THR A 286 -24.42 -6.84 -0.10
N SER A 287 -23.41 -6.21 0.50
CA SER A 287 -23.40 -4.76 0.75
C SER A 287 -23.14 -3.95 -0.51
N GLY A 288 -22.38 -4.52 -1.46
CA GLY A 288 -21.91 -3.82 -2.65
C GLY A 288 -20.95 -2.66 -2.33
N GLU A 289 -20.37 -2.61 -1.12
CA GLU A 289 -19.39 -1.60 -0.74
C GLU A 289 -18.09 -1.72 -1.57
N TRP A 290 -17.35 -0.63 -1.67
CA TRP A 290 -16.01 -0.66 -2.23
C TRP A 290 -15.08 -1.49 -1.36
N ILE A 291 -14.23 -2.25 -2.02
CA ILE A 291 -13.18 -3.05 -1.40
C ILE A 291 -11.84 -2.51 -1.83
N ALA A 292 -10.89 -2.44 -0.89
CA ALA A 292 -9.49 -2.17 -1.12
C ALA A 292 -8.68 -3.34 -0.54
N GLY A 293 -7.98 -4.10 -1.39
CA GLY A 293 -7.28 -5.33 -1.00
C GLY A 293 -5.79 -5.25 -1.28
N SER A 294 -4.99 -5.64 -0.28
CA SER A 294 -3.54 -5.49 -0.34
C SER A 294 -2.90 -6.32 -1.46
N HIS A 295 -3.47 -7.49 -1.77
CA HIS A 295 -2.93 -8.41 -2.79
C HIS A 295 -3.79 -8.55 -4.04
N LEU A 296 -4.81 -7.72 -4.19
CA LEU A 296 -5.56 -7.66 -5.44
C LEU A 296 -4.76 -6.94 -6.53
N PRO A 297 -4.95 -7.28 -7.82
CA PRO A 297 -4.28 -6.57 -8.91
C PRO A 297 -4.46 -5.06 -8.78
N PHE A 298 -3.35 -4.32 -8.88
CA PHE A 298 -3.39 -2.85 -8.76
C PHE A 298 -4.46 -2.24 -9.68
N PRO A 299 -5.27 -1.27 -9.23
CA PRO A 299 -5.13 -0.51 -7.98
C PRO A 299 -5.66 -1.22 -6.71
N GLY A 300 -6.07 -2.47 -6.78
CA GLY A 300 -6.59 -3.21 -5.65
C GLY A 300 -7.97 -2.78 -5.17
N ILE A 301 -8.62 -1.84 -5.87
CA ILE A 301 -9.95 -1.30 -5.55
C ILE A 301 -10.99 -1.87 -6.50
N GLY A 302 -12.16 -2.21 -5.97
CA GLY A 302 -13.27 -2.76 -6.75
C GLY A 302 -14.45 -3.19 -5.89
N ARG A 303 -15.28 -4.07 -6.46
CA ARG A 303 -16.45 -4.63 -5.77
C ARG A 303 -16.47 -6.15 -5.91
N VAL A 304 -17.17 -6.80 -5.01
CA VAL A 304 -17.39 -8.26 -5.05
C VAL A 304 -18.79 -8.54 -5.57
N GLN A 305 -18.89 -9.44 -6.52
CA GLN A 305 -20.17 -9.95 -7.04
C GLN A 305 -20.27 -11.44 -6.71
N ALA A 306 -21.42 -11.88 -6.18
CA ALA A 306 -21.69 -13.30 -6.02
C ALA A 306 -21.84 -13.96 -7.40
N GLU A 307 -21.20 -15.13 -7.57
CA GLU A 307 -21.28 -15.95 -8.78
C GLU A 307 -21.64 -17.39 -8.36
N GLY A 308 -22.95 -17.67 -8.34
CA GLY A 308 -23.47 -18.91 -7.79
C GLY A 308 -23.61 -18.89 -6.27
N LYS A 309 -23.52 -20.09 -5.62
CA LYS A 309 -23.77 -20.23 -4.17
C LYS A 309 -22.56 -19.95 -3.30
N THR A 310 -21.37 -20.26 -3.79
CA THR A 310 -20.12 -20.27 -2.99
C THR A 310 -18.92 -19.66 -3.69
N SER A 311 -19.11 -19.13 -4.88
CA SER A 311 -18.08 -18.46 -5.68
C SER A 311 -18.43 -17.00 -5.90
N TYR A 312 -17.41 -16.22 -6.18
CA TYR A 312 -17.50 -14.78 -6.34
C TYR A 312 -16.69 -14.33 -7.56
N ARG A 313 -16.97 -13.12 -8.01
CA ARG A 313 -16.21 -12.43 -9.04
C ARG A 313 -15.71 -11.10 -8.51
N TRP A 314 -14.48 -10.79 -8.81
CA TRP A 314 -13.89 -9.48 -8.60
C TRP A 314 -14.28 -8.55 -9.76
N LEU A 315 -14.85 -7.40 -9.43
CA LEU A 315 -15.17 -6.32 -10.35
C LEU A 315 -14.23 -5.16 -10.04
N PRO A 316 -13.10 -5.05 -10.75
CA PRO A 316 -12.14 -3.97 -10.49
C PRO A 316 -12.76 -2.62 -10.81
N VAL A 317 -12.32 -1.58 -10.10
CA VAL A 317 -12.64 -0.19 -10.44
C VAL A 317 -12.14 0.10 -11.85
N ASP A 318 -12.94 0.79 -12.66
CA ASP A 318 -12.50 1.24 -13.95
C ASP A 318 -11.81 2.62 -13.88
N TYR A 319 -11.13 3.00 -14.95
CA TYR A 319 -10.37 4.24 -14.98
C TYR A 319 -11.28 5.49 -14.98
N SER A 320 -12.56 5.35 -15.31
CA SER A 320 -13.54 6.44 -15.27
C SER A 320 -13.79 6.97 -13.85
N GLN A 321 -13.50 6.14 -12.83
CA GLN A 321 -13.55 6.56 -11.43
C GLN A 321 -12.31 7.37 -11.01
N ALA A 322 -11.26 7.42 -11.84
CA ALA A 322 -10.08 8.22 -11.56
C ALA A 322 -10.42 9.71 -11.63
N MET A 323 -9.93 10.46 -10.66
CA MET A 323 -10.14 11.90 -10.62
C MET A 323 -9.37 12.61 -11.72
N THR A 324 -10.03 13.48 -12.46
CA THR A 324 -9.39 14.41 -13.38
C THR A 324 -8.74 15.59 -12.63
N ALA A 325 -7.83 16.30 -13.29
CA ALA A 325 -7.15 17.45 -12.69
C ALA A 325 -8.12 18.59 -12.29
N SER A 326 -9.25 18.71 -12.98
CA SER A 326 -10.29 19.72 -12.71
C SER A 326 -11.11 19.41 -11.45
N GLU A 327 -11.26 18.13 -11.08
CA GLU A 327 -12.02 17.71 -9.90
C GLU A 327 -11.23 17.84 -8.59
N LYS A 328 -9.92 18.11 -8.68
CA LYS A 328 -9.00 18.20 -7.53
C LYS A 328 -9.21 19.43 -6.64
N ARG A 329 -10.05 20.40 -7.02
CA ARG A 329 -10.17 21.68 -6.34
C ARG A 329 -11.60 22.18 -6.21
N GLN A 330 -12.51 21.42 -5.64
CA GLN A 330 -13.66 22.03 -5.02
C GLN A 330 -13.37 22.11 -3.51
N PRO A 331 -13.23 23.34 -2.95
CA PRO A 331 -13.16 23.47 -1.51
C PRO A 331 -14.48 22.95 -0.94
N VAL A 332 -14.39 22.14 0.12
CA VAL A 332 -15.54 21.78 0.93
C VAL A 332 -16.11 23.10 1.47
N VAL A 333 -17.18 23.57 0.84
CA VAL A 333 -17.95 24.72 1.37
C VAL A 333 -18.70 24.14 2.56
N GLY A 334 -18.17 24.39 3.75
CA GLY A 334 -18.83 24.04 5.00
C GLY A 334 -20.21 24.70 5.05
N LYS A 335 -21.22 23.88 5.33
CA LYS A 335 -22.52 24.35 5.82
C LYS A 335 -22.54 24.26 7.32
#